data_100bf193aafe0e7893452cc91d0a28ab
#
_entry.id   100bf193aafe0e7893452cc91d0a28ab
#
_cell.length_a   1.000
_cell.length_b   1.000
_cell.length_c   1.000
_cell.angle_alpha   90.00
_cell.angle_beta   90.00
_cell.angle_gamma   90.00
#
_symmetry.space_group_name_H-M   'P 1'
#
loop_
_entity.id
_entity.type
_entity.pdbx_description
1 polymer ?
#
loop_
_entity_poly.entity_id
_entity_poly.type
_entity_poly.pdbx_seq_one_letter_code
_entity_poly.pdbx_strand_id
1 'polypeptide(L)'
;IYNIYSCAAIQSPSGGPKDNTPPILLASMPESGTINFEGGKVELMFSEYLLEKSLKNAFTLLPKTTAPAKIQYEGDRVIIYFPDSLSTDQTYILSINRELKDEHGVPLSRGIQLAFSTGSRIDKSKIRGRVFYNGAASSLLWKLKDSTDYIDFYKRIPDYNIDANDEGEYEFSYLSKGDYKVVGVDRAFNGRLIDADYGTYGLPWASYVSIDSIDIIKQPINIIVPDEPRSVKILNAQWLSNRWGRLTFNFPVEQYKNIIFVDIISDSFSIRAKTFIDSENSNILHYVISDSLQYGLKTTIDIAAVYQNS
;
A
#
# COMPACT_ATOMS: atom_id res chain seq x y z
N ILE A 1 23.29 30.77 61.52
CA ILE A 1 23.33 31.06 60.10
C ILE A 1 22.80 29.84 59.38
N TYR A 2 21.55 29.85 58.89
CA TYR A 2 20.96 28.79 58.10
C TYR A 2 21.17 29.12 56.60
N ASN A 3 21.95 28.29 55.91
CA ASN A 3 22.08 28.34 54.45
C ASN A 3 20.92 27.53 53.82
N ILE A 4 19.95 28.23 53.19
CA ILE A 4 18.91 27.61 52.40
C ILE A 4 19.45 27.53 50.95
N TYR A 5 19.86 26.33 50.54
CA TYR A 5 20.11 26.05 49.10
C TYR A 5 18.80 25.77 48.43
N SER A 6 18.29 26.73 47.64
CA SER A 6 17.16 26.54 46.73
C SER A 6 17.70 25.98 45.42
N CYS A 7 17.46 24.72 45.15
CA CYS A 7 17.64 24.14 43.82
C CYS A 7 16.43 24.53 42.95
N ALA A 8 16.60 25.48 42.05
CA ALA A 8 15.64 25.71 40.99
C ALA A 8 15.65 24.53 40.01
N ALA A 9 14.61 23.70 40.00
CA ALA A 9 14.44 22.68 38.99
C ALA A 9 14.10 23.40 37.67
N ILE A 10 14.96 23.24 36.67
CA ILE A 10 14.67 23.72 35.29
C ILE A 10 13.58 22.78 34.75
N GLN A 11 12.33 23.22 34.82
CA GLN A 11 11.26 22.56 34.08
C GLN A 11 11.37 22.97 32.61
N SER A 12 11.47 21.96 31.74
CA SER A 12 11.32 22.22 30.30
C SER A 12 9.97 22.90 30.05
N PRO A 13 9.94 23.95 29.23
CA PRO A 13 8.68 24.61 28.90
C PRO A 13 7.70 23.57 28.35
N SER A 14 6.45 23.62 28.83
CA SER A 14 5.37 22.81 28.26
C SER A 14 5.25 23.19 26.78
N GLY A 15 5.47 22.24 25.88
CA GLY A 15 5.28 22.46 24.46
C GLY A 15 3.88 23.03 24.16
N GLY A 16 3.74 23.76 23.06
CA GLY A 16 2.44 24.21 22.55
C GLY A 16 1.50 23.04 22.25
N PRO A 17 0.24 23.30 21.89
CA PRO A 17 -0.67 22.26 21.44
C PRO A 17 -0.06 21.50 20.27
N LYS A 18 -0.28 20.16 20.25
CA LYS A 18 0.21 19.32 19.16
C LYS A 18 -0.40 19.76 17.85
N ASP A 19 0.44 20.00 16.84
CA ASP A 19 -0.04 20.24 15.49
C ASP A 19 -0.66 18.95 14.91
N ASN A 20 -1.82 19.08 14.29
CA ASN A 20 -2.53 18.00 13.58
C ASN A 20 -3.06 18.49 12.23
N THR A 21 -2.62 19.65 11.76
CA THR A 21 -3.05 20.24 10.50
C THR A 21 -2.22 19.65 9.36
N PRO A 22 -2.82 18.99 8.35
CA PRO A 22 -2.08 18.48 7.22
C PRO A 22 -1.51 19.59 6.34
N PRO A 23 -0.30 19.43 5.77
CA PRO A 23 0.24 20.36 4.78
C PRO A 23 -0.66 20.40 3.54
N ILE A 24 -0.82 21.61 2.98
CA ILE A 24 -1.65 21.87 1.79
C ILE A 24 -0.74 22.33 0.66
N LEU A 25 -0.90 21.78 -0.55
CA LEU A 25 -0.29 22.30 -1.76
C LEU A 25 -0.98 23.61 -2.15
N LEU A 26 -0.26 24.73 -2.05
CA LEU A 26 -0.79 26.06 -2.34
C LEU A 26 -0.65 26.42 -3.83
N ALA A 27 0.46 26.02 -4.46
CA ALA A 27 0.72 26.31 -5.86
C ALA A 27 1.67 25.30 -6.50
N SER A 28 1.60 25.18 -7.81
CA SER A 28 2.61 24.53 -8.64
C SER A 28 3.02 25.47 -9.79
N MET A 29 4.29 25.46 -10.16
CA MET A 29 4.80 26.23 -11.30
C MET A 29 5.71 25.34 -12.16
N PRO A 30 5.31 25.02 -13.41
CA PRO A 30 4.05 25.42 -14.04
C PRO A 30 2.82 24.84 -13.35
N GLU A 31 1.66 25.44 -13.58
CA GLU A 31 0.39 24.98 -13.00
C GLU A 31 -0.02 23.60 -13.56
N SER A 32 -0.71 22.84 -12.72
CA SER A 32 -1.32 21.60 -13.18
C SER A 32 -2.30 21.85 -14.33
N GLY A 33 -2.20 21.08 -15.40
CA GLY A 33 -2.96 21.28 -16.62
C GLY A 33 -2.15 21.99 -17.72
N THR A 34 -0.88 22.30 -17.49
CA THR A 34 0.00 22.89 -18.52
C THR A 34 0.18 21.94 -19.70
N ILE A 35 -0.07 22.46 -20.90
CA ILE A 35 0.17 21.80 -22.18
C ILE A 35 1.42 22.34 -22.85
N ASN A 36 1.95 21.62 -23.85
CA ASN A 36 3.23 21.94 -24.51
C ASN A 36 4.37 22.11 -23.50
N PHE A 37 4.35 21.27 -22.48
CA PHE A 37 5.37 21.27 -21.44
C PHE A 37 6.69 20.70 -21.98
N GLU A 38 7.71 21.52 -22.04
CA GLU A 38 9.00 21.14 -22.62
C GLU A 38 9.90 20.34 -21.67
N GLY A 39 9.41 20.04 -20.45
CA GLY A 39 10.21 19.42 -19.40
C GLY A 39 10.86 20.44 -18.48
N GLY A 40 11.99 20.04 -17.88
CA GLY A 40 12.71 20.88 -16.93
C GLY A 40 12.22 20.67 -15.50
N LYS A 41 11.76 21.72 -14.82
CA LYS A 41 11.38 21.64 -13.41
C LYS A 41 9.92 22.00 -13.17
N VAL A 42 9.36 21.41 -12.11
CA VAL A 42 8.09 21.79 -11.50
C VAL A 42 8.37 22.17 -10.05
N GLU A 43 8.02 23.39 -9.68
CA GLU A 43 8.13 23.89 -8.31
C GLU A 43 6.77 23.74 -7.61
N LEU A 44 6.80 23.19 -6.40
CA LEU A 44 5.64 22.98 -5.55
C LEU A 44 5.80 23.83 -4.29
N MET A 45 4.77 24.59 -3.91
CA MET A 45 4.74 25.38 -2.70
C MET A 45 3.68 24.83 -1.76
N PHE A 46 4.07 24.55 -0.54
CA PHE A 46 3.18 24.04 0.52
C PHE A 46 2.89 25.10 1.56
N SER A 47 1.85 24.87 2.38
CA SER A 47 1.41 25.78 3.44
C SER A 47 2.40 25.87 4.60
N GLU A 48 3.33 24.93 4.70
CA GLU A 48 4.26 24.76 5.82
C GLU A 48 5.49 23.95 5.41
N TYR A 49 6.49 23.90 6.30
CA TYR A 49 7.72 23.16 6.08
C TYR A 49 7.48 21.67 6.10
N LEU A 50 8.11 20.98 5.17
CA LEU A 50 7.98 19.55 4.99
C LEU A 50 9.11 18.79 5.70
N LEU A 51 8.81 17.59 6.14
CA LEU A 51 9.80 16.68 6.70
C LEU A 51 10.66 16.08 5.58
N GLU A 52 11.90 16.51 5.43
CA GLU A 52 12.81 16.14 4.32
C GLU A 52 12.87 14.61 4.08
N LYS A 53 12.98 13.81 5.15
CA LYS A 53 13.03 12.34 5.04
C LYS A 53 11.76 11.72 4.44
N SER A 54 10.61 12.41 4.47
CA SER A 54 9.35 11.95 3.91
C SER A 54 9.29 12.08 2.38
N LEU A 55 10.14 12.92 1.79
CA LEU A 55 10.14 13.22 0.36
C LEU A 55 10.55 12.02 -0.51
N LYS A 56 11.43 11.17 0.00
CA LYS A 56 12.09 10.09 -0.78
C LYS A 56 11.11 9.18 -1.53
N ASN A 57 9.97 8.85 -0.93
CA ASN A 57 8.98 7.93 -1.49
C ASN A 57 7.63 8.61 -1.80
N ALA A 58 7.55 9.93 -1.55
CA ALA A 58 6.30 10.65 -1.66
C ALA A 58 5.90 10.98 -3.10
N PHE A 59 6.86 11.07 -4.02
CA PHE A 59 6.64 11.52 -5.39
C PHE A 59 6.84 10.40 -6.39
N THR A 60 5.89 10.28 -7.31
CA THR A 60 5.95 9.32 -8.43
C THR A 60 5.56 10.01 -9.72
N LEU A 61 6.39 9.87 -10.76
CA LEU A 61 6.07 10.36 -12.11
C LEU A 61 5.51 9.22 -12.95
N LEU A 62 4.35 9.46 -13.57
CA LEU A 62 3.62 8.50 -14.41
C LEU A 62 3.34 9.09 -15.80
N PRO A 63 3.42 8.31 -16.89
CA PRO A 63 3.98 6.95 -16.92
C PRO A 63 5.46 6.95 -16.48
N LYS A 64 5.95 5.78 -16.06
CA LYS A 64 7.35 5.65 -15.64
C LYS A 64 8.30 6.04 -16.77
N THR A 65 9.26 6.90 -16.43
CA THR A 65 10.32 7.36 -17.33
C THR A 65 11.57 6.49 -17.18
N THR A 66 12.47 6.52 -18.17
CA THR A 66 13.74 5.76 -18.15
C THR A 66 14.67 6.19 -17.02
N ALA A 67 14.66 7.49 -16.68
CA ALA A 67 15.36 8.05 -15.53
C ALA A 67 14.34 8.56 -14.51
N PRO A 68 14.58 8.41 -13.20
CA PRO A 68 13.69 8.97 -12.18
C PRO A 68 13.77 10.50 -12.17
N ALA A 69 12.68 11.15 -11.77
CA ALA A 69 12.69 12.57 -11.46
C ALA A 69 13.63 12.83 -10.26
N LYS A 70 14.33 13.97 -10.28
CA LYS A 70 15.17 14.41 -9.16
C LYS A 70 14.37 15.37 -8.29
N ILE A 71 14.53 15.27 -6.98
CA ILE A 71 13.82 16.09 -6.00
C ILE A 71 14.84 16.96 -5.27
N GLN A 72 14.57 18.25 -5.19
CA GLN A 72 15.29 19.21 -4.37
C GLN A 72 14.34 19.78 -3.32
N TYR A 73 14.80 19.87 -2.09
CA TYR A 73 14.03 20.35 -0.95
C TYR A 73 14.49 21.74 -0.52
N GLU A 74 13.56 22.66 -0.28
CA GLU A 74 13.81 24.03 0.18
C GLU A 74 12.75 24.47 1.23
N GLY A 75 12.57 23.67 2.29
CA GLY A 75 11.65 24.01 3.38
C GLY A 75 10.17 23.75 3.03
N ASP A 76 9.43 24.81 2.72
CA ASP A 76 8.04 24.74 2.23
C ASP A 76 7.93 24.52 0.72
N ARG A 77 9.08 24.46 0.01
CA ARG A 77 9.15 24.25 -1.43
C ARG A 77 9.82 22.95 -1.78
N VAL A 78 9.31 22.31 -2.81
CA VAL A 78 9.89 21.12 -3.42
C VAL A 78 10.03 21.37 -4.91
N ILE A 79 11.22 21.16 -5.45
CA ILE A 79 11.51 21.31 -6.87
C ILE A 79 11.70 19.91 -7.45
N ILE A 80 10.88 19.56 -8.43
CA ILE A 80 10.92 18.27 -9.13
C ILE A 80 11.51 18.50 -10.51
N TYR A 81 12.68 17.95 -10.77
CA TYR A 81 13.31 17.96 -12.09
C TYR A 81 12.87 16.75 -12.87
N PHE A 82 12.16 16.98 -13.96
CA PHE A 82 11.79 15.94 -14.90
C PHE A 82 13.01 15.45 -15.67
N PRO A 83 13.05 14.18 -16.10
CA PRO A 83 14.14 13.70 -16.94
C PRO A 83 14.13 14.38 -18.32
N ASP A 84 15.30 14.56 -18.91
CA ASP A 84 15.45 15.26 -20.20
C ASP A 84 14.78 14.52 -21.38
N SER A 85 14.52 13.20 -21.23
CA SER A 85 13.92 12.35 -22.27
C SER A 85 12.42 12.13 -22.03
N LEU A 86 11.63 13.19 -22.16
CA LEU A 86 10.16 13.05 -22.18
C LEU A 86 9.68 12.65 -23.58
N SER A 87 8.69 11.76 -23.63
CA SER A 87 8.01 11.40 -24.88
C SER A 87 7.16 12.57 -25.37
N THR A 88 7.09 12.75 -26.66
CA THR A 88 6.23 13.76 -27.29
C THR A 88 4.76 13.35 -27.21
N ASP A 89 3.86 14.33 -27.20
CA ASP A 89 2.39 14.14 -27.13
C ASP A 89 1.93 13.20 -25.99
N GLN A 90 2.59 13.32 -24.83
CA GLN A 90 2.37 12.49 -23.65
C GLN A 90 1.93 13.33 -22.46
N THR A 91 0.85 12.91 -21.78
CA THR A 91 0.49 13.45 -20.47
C THR A 91 1.29 12.74 -19.38
N TYR A 92 1.99 13.52 -18.58
CA TYR A 92 2.70 13.09 -17.37
C TYR A 92 1.90 13.50 -16.13
N ILE A 93 1.81 12.59 -15.17
CA ILE A 93 1.14 12.81 -13.89
C ILE A 93 2.20 12.74 -12.79
N LEU A 94 2.40 13.84 -12.09
CA LEU A 94 3.16 13.86 -10.83
C LEU A 94 2.19 13.50 -9.71
N SER A 95 2.32 12.31 -9.18
CA SER A 95 1.52 11.81 -8.06
C SER A 95 2.29 12.02 -6.76
N ILE A 96 1.63 12.62 -5.75
CA ILE A 96 2.17 12.87 -4.42
C ILE A 96 1.32 12.06 -3.45
N ASN A 97 1.93 11.13 -2.75
CA ASN A 97 1.23 10.24 -1.81
C ASN A 97 1.26 10.78 -0.37
N ARG A 98 0.53 10.13 0.53
CA ARG A 98 0.42 10.52 1.94
C ARG A 98 1.66 10.16 2.79
N GLU A 99 2.74 9.67 2.21
CA GLU A 99 4.03 9.57 2.90
C GLU A 99 4.67 10.95 3.08
N LEU A 100 4.28 11.96 2.26
CA LEU A 100 4.67 13.34 2.46
C LEU A 100 4.07 13.88 3.75
N LYS A 101 4.92 14.40 4.63
CA LYS A 101 4.56 14.93 5.95
C LYS A 101 5.18 16.29 6.17
N ASP A 102 4.58 17.07 7.05
CA ASP A 102 5.18 18.26 7.62
C ASP A 102 6.29 17.94 8.64
N GLU A 103 6.94 18.95 9.19
CA GLU A 103 7.97 18.80 10.24
C GLU A 103 7.43 18.20 11.54
N HIS A 104 6.13 18.31 11.81
CA HIS A 104 5.45 17.71 12.98
C HIS A 104 5.05 16.25 12.76
N GLY A 105 5.23 15.74 11.52
CA GLY A 105 4.92 14.36 11.14
C GLY A 105 3.47 14.15 10.71
N VAL A 106 2.71 15.21 10.48
CA VAL A 106 1.33 15.13 9.97
C VAL A 106 1.35 14.86 8.47
N PRO A 107 0.71 13.79 7.97
CA PRO A 107 0.69 13.47 6.56
C PRO A 107 -0.29 14.34 5.77
N LEU A 108 -0.13 14.41 4.44
CA LEU A 108 -1.16 14.94 3.54
C LEU A 108 -2.52 14.33 3.85
N SER A 109 -3.59 15.12 3.76
CA SER A 109 -4.97 14.65 3.96
C SER A 109 -5.38 13.60 2.92
N ARG A 110 -4.87 13.73 1.68
CA ARG A 110 -5.11 12.79 0.56
C ARG A 110 -3.95 12.84 -0.43
N GLY A 111 -3.86 11.85 -1.33
CA GLY A 111 -2.95 11.89 -2.46
C GLY A 111 -3.30 13.03 -3.43
N ILE A 112 -2.30 13.62 -4.07
CA ILE A 112 -2.42 14.72 -5.03
C ILE A 112 -1.89 14.25 -6.39
N GLN A 113 -2.55 14.64 -7.46
CA GLN A 113 -2.10 14.41 -8.82
C GLN A 113 -2.04 15.72 -9.60
N LEU A 114 -0.89 16.02 -10.20
CA LEU A 114 -0.66 17.16 -11.07
C LEU A 114 -0.33 16.66 -12.47
N ALA A 115 -0.95 17.23 -13.50
CA ALA A 115 -0.75 16.78 -14.87
C ALA A 115 -0.02 17.85 -15.71
N PHE A 116 0.88 17.38 -16.55
CA PHE A 116 1.65 18.17 -17.50
C PHE A 116 1.68 17.40 -18.82
N SER A 117 1.38 18.06 -19.96
CA SER A 117 1.41 17.40 -21.25
C SER A 117 2.49 17.99 -22.14
N THR A 118 3.31 17.14 -22.75
CA THR A 118 4.25 17.54 -23.81
C THR A 118 3.51 17.79 -25.13
N GLY A 119 2.23 17.39 -25.24
CA GLY A 119 1.35 17.65 -26.37
C GLY A 119 0.44 18.87 -26.15
N SER A 120 -0.43 19.10 -27.12
CA SER A 120 -1.35 20.24 -27.16
C SER A 120 -2.63 20.04 -26.34
N ARG A 121 -2.78 18.92 -25.64
CA ARG A 121 -3.98 18.59 -24.85
C ARG A 121 -3.63 17.74 -23.62
N ILE A 122 -4.52 17.77 -22.65
CA ILE A 122 -4.55 16.86 -21.49
C ILE A 122 -5.92 16.23 -21.44
N ASP A 123 -5.95 14.90 -21.22
CA ASP A 123 -7.18 14.20 -20.90
C ASP A 123 -7.67 14.61 -19.50
N LYS A 124 -8.98 14.82 -19.32
CA LYS A 124 -9.55 15.29 -18.04
C LYS A 124 -10.52 14.30 -17.41
N SER A 125 -10.61 13.10 -17.97
CA SER A 125 -11.48 12.08 -17.42
C SER A 125 -11.02 11.62 -16.05
N LYS A 126 -11.98 11.22 -15.21
CA LYS A 126 -11.76 10.84 -13.82
C LYS A 126 -12.46 9.53 -13.48
N ILE A 127 -11.82 8.74 -12.63
CA ILE A 127 -12.40 7.62 -11.90
C ILE A 127 -12.28 7.93 -10.43
N ARG A 128 -13.40 7.92 -9.69
CA ARG A 128 -13.45 8.22 -8.27
C ARG A 128 -14.31 7.22 -7.52
N GLY A 129 -14.15 7.14 -6.22
CA GLY A 129 -14.95 6.28 -5.36
C GLY A 129 -14.46 6.28 -3.93
N ARG A 130 -14.87 5.25 -3.21
CA ARG A 130 -14.46 5.03 -1.84
C ARG A 130 -14.00 3.59 -1.65
N VAL A 131 -12.88 3.43 -0.94
CA VAL A 131 -12.40 2.15 -0.41
C VAL A 131 -12.90 2.02 1.02
N PHE A 132 -13.77 1.05 1.25
CA PHE A 132 -14.23 0.69 2.60
C PHE A 132 -13.24 -0.31 3.18
N TYR A 133 -12.45 0.15 4.11
CA TYR A 133 -11.41 -0.63 4.79
C TYR A 133 -11.22 -0.11 6.22
N ASN A 134 -10.94 -1.02 7.16
CA ASN A 134 -10.66 -0.66 8.56
C ASN A 134 -9.18 -0.32 8.76
N GLY A 135 -8.68 0.66 8.00
CA GLY A 135 -7.28 1.07 8.02
C GLY A 135 -6.98 2.09 6.93
N ALA A 136 -5.69 2.39 6.77
CA ALA A 136 -5.25 3.29 5.73
C ALA A 136 -5.31 2.59 4.36
N ALA A 137 -6.10 3.12 3.42
CA ALA A 137 -6.34 2.53 2.12
C ALA A 137 -5.62 3.26 0.99
N SER A 138 -5.41 2.56 -0.10
CA SER A 138 -5.03 3.10 -1.41
C SER A 138 -5.86 2.45 -2.51
N SER A 139 -5.96 3.12 -3.64
CA SER A 139 -6.54 2.57 -4.85
C SER A 139 -5.46 2.43 -5.93
N LEU A 140 -5.51 1.31 -6.63
CA LEU A 140 -4.62 0.96 -7.73
C LEU A 140 -5.42 0.90 -9.02
N LEU A 141 -4.80 1.31 -10.15
CA LEU A 141 -5.48 1.37 -11.43
C LEU A 141 -4.57 0.84 -12.54
N TRP A 142 -5.09 -0.08 -13.34
CA TRP A 142 -4.45 -0.60 -14.54
C TRP A 142 -5.24 -0.18 -15.78
N LYS A 143 -4.55 0.38 -16.77
CA LYS A 143 -5.13 0.56 -18.10
C LYS A 143 -5.01 -0.76 -18.85
N LEU A 144 -6.13 -1.33 -19.27
CA LEU A 144 -6.17 -2.61 -19.96
C LEU A 144 -5.80 -2.39 -21.43
N LYS A 145 -4.80 -3.12 -21.92
CA LYS A 145 -4.23 -2.93 -23.26
C LYS A 145 -4.70 -3.97 -24.26
N ASP A 146 -4.87 -5.21 -23.79
CA ASP A 146 -5.25 -6.35 -24.59
C ASP A 146 -6.12 -7.35 -23.80
N SER A 147 -6.57 -8.42 -24.45
CA SER A 147 -7.43 -9.43 -23.83
C SER A 147 -6.79 -10.14 -22.63
N THR A 148 -5.48 -10.23 -22.58
CA THR A 148 -4.74 -10.87 -21.47
C THR A 148 -4.80 -10.01 -20.22
N ASP A 149 -4.72 -8.69 -20.36
CA ASP A 149 -4.79 -7.74 -19.26
C ASP A 149 -6.14 -7.82 -18.49
N TYR A 150 -7.25 -8.22 -19.14
CA TYR A 150 -8.53 -8.36 -18.42
C TYR A 150 -8.52 -9.47 -17.35
N ILE A 151 -7.65 -10.46 -17.51
CA ILE A 151 -7.50 -11.60 -16.59
C ILE A 151 -6.27 -11.42 -15.72
N ASP A 152 -5.13 -11.08 -16.30
CA ASP A 152 -3.80 -11.15 -15.72
C ASP A 152 -3.22 -9.79 -15.29
N PHE A 153 -4.03 -8.73 -15.23
CA PHE A 153 -3.62 -7.36 -14.86
C PHE A 153 -2.76 -7.31 -13.59
N TYR A 154 -3.08 -8.15 -12.61
CA TYR A 154 -2.40 -8.21 -11.30
C TYR A 154 -0.95 -8.74 -11.38
N LYS A 155 -0.55 -9.37 -12.49
CA LYS A 155 0.83 -9.86 -12.72
C LYS A 155 1.80 -8.73 -13.09
N ARG A 156 1.33 -7.53 -13.25
CA ARG A 156 2.15 -6.34 -13.51
C ARG A 156 1.86 -5.22 -12.50
N ILE A 157 2.81 -4.32 -12.34
CA ILE A 157 2.66 -3.14 -11.48
C ILE A 157 1.50 -2.28 -12.02
N PRO A 158 0.68 -1.65 -11.16
CA PRO A 158 -0.36 -0.72 -11.58
C PRO A 158 0.22 0.45 -12.39
N ASP A 159 -0.53 0.92 -13.39
CA ASP A 159 -0.17 2.10 -14.19
C ASP A 159 -0.33 3.38 -13.37
N TYR A 160 -1.32 3.40 -12.45
CA TYR A 160 -1.59 4.52 -11.54
C TYR A 160 -1.88 3.98 -10.15
N ASN A 161 -1.54 4.78 -9.15
CA ASN A 161 -1.87 4.52 -7.77
C ASN A 161 -2.10 5.82 -7.01
N ILE A 162 -2.98 5.80 -6.03
CA ILE A 162 -3.26 6.96 -5.18
C ILE A 162 -3.70 6.52 -3.78
N ASP A 163 -3.26 7.27 -2.77
CA ASP A 163 -3.75 7.08 -1.41
C ASP A 163 -5.15 7.68 -1.27
N ALA A 164 -6.03 6.93 -0.62
CA ALA A 164 -7.31 7.44 -0.20
C ALA A 164 -7.14 8.40 1.00
N ASN A 165 -8.10 9.32 1.17
CA ASN A 165 -8.21 10.13 2.38
C ASN A 165 -8.67 9.30 3.59
N ASP A 166 -8.84 9.93 4.75
CA ASP A 166 -9.21 9.21 5.98
C ASP A 166 -10.66 8.68 5.96
N GLU A 167 -11.51 9.21 5.08
CA GLU A 167 -12.85 8.70 4.79
C GLU A 167 -12.83 7.56 3.74
N GLY A 168 -11.65 7.21 3.22
CA GLY A 168 -11.45 6.19 2.20
C GLY A 168 -11.71 6.66 0.77
N GLU A 169 -11.94 7.96 0.52
CA GLU A 169 -12.22 8.49 -0.80
C GLU A 169 -10.94 8.59 -1.65
N TYR A 170 -11.07 8.24 -2.92
CA TYR A 170 -9.99 8.34 -3.90
C TYR A 170 -10.47 8.94 -5.21
N GLU A 171 -9.58 9.58 -5.96
CA GLU A 171 -9.84 10.10 -7.30
C GLU A 171 -8.59 9.98 -8.17
N PHE A 172 -8.70 9.23 -9.27
CA PHE A 172 -7.76 9.26 -10.38
C PHE A 172 -8.22 10.31 -11.38
N SER A 173 -7.36 11.26 -11.69
CA SER A 173 -7.61 12.34 -12.64
C SER A 173 -6.71 12.19 -13.86
N TYR A 174 -7.04 12.92 -14.92
CA TYR A 174 -6.27 13.00 -16.16
C TYR A 174 -6.14 11.67 -16.92
N LEU A 175 -7.18 10.87 -16.86
CA LEU A 175 -7.20 9.56 -17.51
C LEU A 175 -7.55 9.69 -18.99
N SER A 176 -6.77 9.03 -19.83
CA SER A 176 -7.03 8.91 -21.26
C SER A 176 -8.16 7.91 -21.55
N LYS A 177 -8.65 7.91 -22.78
CA LYS A 177 -9.63 6.91 -23.26
C LYS A 177 -9.06 5.49 -23.11
N GLY A 178 -9.92 4.55 -22.69
CA GLY A 178 -9.57 3.12 -22.51
C GLY A 178 -10.37 2.46 -21.40
N ASP A 179 -10.11 1.18 -21.21
CA ASP A 179 -10.68 0.37 -20.14
C ASP A 179 -9.71 0.27 -18.98
N TYR A 180 -10.25 0.32 -17.79
CA TYR A 180 -9.47 0.38 -16.56
C TYR A 180 -9.94 -0.64 -15.53
N LYS A 181 -8.99 -1.31 -14.88
CA LYS A 181 -9.23 -2.14 -13.71
C LYS A 181 -8.86 -1.35 -12.45
N VAL A 182 -9.82 -1.26 -11.53
CA VAL A 182 -9.63 -0.58 -10.24
C VAL A 182 -9.54 -1.62 -9.13
N VAL A 183 -8.65 -1.44 -8.18
CA VAL A 183 -8.50 -2.31 -7.00
C VAL A 183 -8.23 -1.46 -5.77
N GLY A 184 -8.95 -1.74 -4.69
CA GLY A 184 -8.64 -1.18 -3.36
C GLY A 184 -7.67 -2.10 -2.62
N VAL A 185 -6.73 -1.51 -1.89
CA VAL A 185 -5.72 -2.24 -1.11
C VAL A 185 -5.44 -1.53 0.21
N ASP A 186 -4.82 -2.24 1.16
CA ASP A 186 -4.12 -1.58 2.26
C ASP A 186 -3.02 -0.66 1.70
N ARG A 187 -2.81 0.51 2.32
CA ARG A 187 -1.80 1.49 1.87
C ARG A 187 -0.38 0.94 1.80
N ALA A 188 -0.03 -0.05 2.63
CA ALA A 188 1.28 -0.70 2.57
C ALA A 188 1.56 -1.36 1.21
N PHE A 189 0.52 -1.65 0.41
CA PHE A 189 0.62 -2.22 -0.94
C PHE A 189 0.48 -1.18 -2.06
N ASN A 190 0.46 0.12 -1.72
CA ASN A 190 0.36 1.18 -2.71
C ASN A 190 1.47 1.08 -3.77
N GLY A 191 1.09 1.05 -5.06
CA GLY A 191 2.01 0.99 -6.20
C GLY A 191 2.80 -0.32 -6.35
N ARG A 192 2.46 -1.37 -5.60
CA ARG A 192 3.09 -2.70 -5.66
C ARG A 192 2.27 -3.69 -6.49
N LEU A 193 2.89 -4.82 -6.81
CA LEU A 193 2.15 -5.99 -7.33
C LEU A 193 1.14 -6.45 -6.28
N ILE A 194 -0.03 -6.85 -6.76
CA ILE A 194 -1.00 -7.52 -5.89
C ILE A 194 -0.51 -8.94 -5.67
N ASP A 195 -0.16 -9.25 -4.44
CA ASP A 195 0.04 -10.61 -3.99
C ASP A 195 -1.16 -11.01 -3.13
N ALA A 196 -2.05 -11.80 -3.72
CA ALA A 196 -3.27 -12.27 -3.06
C ALA A 196 -2.99 -13.09 -1.79
N ASP A 197 -1.76 -13.48 -1.61
CA ASP A 197 -1.32 -14.36 -0.53
C ASP A 197 -0.82 -13.59 0.70
N TYR A 198 -0.38 -12.35 0.51
CA TYR A 198 0.21 -11.54 1.57
C TYR A 198 -0.54 -10.24 1.84
N GLY A 199 -1.53 -9.88 1.02
CA GLY A 199 -2.24 -8.63 1.14
C GLY A 199 -3.74 -8.76 1.02
N THR A 200 -4.46 -7.90 1.74
CA THR A 200 -5.89 -7.73 1.54
C THR A 200 -6.15 -6.81 0.37
N TYR A 201 -7.04 -7.21 -0.52
CA TYR A 201 -7.47 -6.39 -1.65
C TYR A 201 -8.97 -6.54 -1.87
N GLY A 202 -9.57 -5.49 -2.39
CA GLY A 202 -10.96 -5.45 -2.80
C GLY A 202 -11.12 -5.18 -4.28
N LEU A 203 -12.14 -5.77 -4.87
CA LEU A 203 -12.54 -5.52 -6.25
C LEU A 203 -13.90 -4.83 -6.25
N PRO A 204 -14.14 -3.88 -7.18
CA PRO A 204 -15.47 -3.33 -7.37
C PRO A 204 -16.41 -4.37 -7.99
N TRP A 205 -17.70 -4.10 -7.95
CA TRP A 205 -18.70 -4.94 -8.60
C TRP A 205 -18.53 -5.02 -10.14
N ALA A 206 -17.99 -3.97 -10.76
CA ALA A 206 -17.72 -3.94 -12.19
C ALA A 206 -16.37 -4.60 -12.50
N SER A 207 -16.35 -5.43 -13.54
CA SER A 207 -15.13 -6.10 -13.98
C SER A 207 -14.07 -5.12 -14.44
N TYR A 208 -14.49 -4.03 -15.08
CA TYR A 208 -13.66 -2.91 -15.55
C TYR A 208 -14.50 -1.64 -15.69
N VAL A 209 -13.82 -0.51 -15.85
CA VAL A 209 -14.45 0.81 -16.03
C VAL A 209 -13.99 1.37 -17.38
N SER A 210 -14.91 1.60 -18.32
CA SER A 210 -14.58 2.17 -19.62
C SER A 210 -14.65 3.69 -19.61
N ILE A 211 -13.62 4.33 -20.16
CA ILE A 211 -13.61 5.74 -20.54
C ILE A 211 -13.65 5.80 -22.06
N ASP A 212 -14.80 6.10 -22.61
CA ASP A 212 -15.10 6.07 -24.07
C ASP A 212 -15.02 7.43 -24.74
N SER A 213 -15.03 8.52 -23.96
CA SER A 213 -14.83 9.89 -24.44
C SER A 213 -13.97 10.70 -23.50
N ILE A 214 -13.61 11.92 -23.90
CA ILE A 214 -12.82 12.88 -23.10
C ILE A 214 -13.71 13.58 -22.08
N ASP A 215 -13.12 14.00 -20.97
CA ASP A 215 -13.76 14.82 -19.92
C ASP A 215 -14.92 14.13 -19.17
N ILE A 216 -14.86 12.81 -19.02
CA ILE A 216 -15.88 12.04 -18.29
C ILE A 216 -15.48 11.87 -16.82
N ILE A 217 -16.44 12.14 -15.93
CA ILE A 217 -16.40 11.74 -14.54
C ILE A 217 -17.30 10.51 -14.38
N LYS A 218 -16.70 9.34 -14.14
CA LYS A 218 -17.48 8.11 -13.92
C LYS A 218 -18.22 8.15 -12.58
N GLN A 219 -19.34 7.43 -12.52
CA GLN A 219 -20.06 7.18 -11.28
C GLN A 219 -19.10 6.63 -10.22
N PRO A 220 -19.32 6.90 -8.93
CA PRO A 220 -18.43 6.43 -7.88
C PRO A 220 -18.25 4.92 -7.92
N ILE A 221 -17.00 4.47 -7.97
CA ILE A 221 -16.61 3.06 -7.95
C ILE A 221 -16.19 2.72 -6.51
N ASN A 222 -17.12 2.13 -5.78
CA ASN A 222 -16.91 1.78 -4.39
C ASN A 222 -16.33 0.36 -4.28
N ILE A 223 -15.40 0.19 -3.35
CA ILE A 223 -14.63 -1.04 -3.17
C ILE A 223 -14.65 -1.41 -1.70
N ILE A 224 -14.96 -2.66 -1.39
CA ILE A 224 -14.84 -3.20 -0.04
C ILE A 224 -13.56 -4.05 -0.01
N VAL A 225 -12.64 -3.68 0.86
CA VAL A 225 -11.45 -4.47 1.16
C VAL A 225 -11.72 -5.23 2.45
N PRO A 226 -11.70 -6.58 2.43
CA PRO A 226 -11.90 -7.36 3.64
C PRO A 226 -10.76 -7.14 4.63
N ASP A 227 -11.06 -7.14 5.91
CA ASP A 227 -10.06 -6.95 6.98
C ASP A 227 -9.07 -8.12 7.08
N GLU A 228 -9.46 -9.28 6.56
CA GLU A 228 -8.65 -10.51 6.60
C GLU A 228 -8.22 -10.95 5.20
N PRO A 229 -6.98 -11.49 5.07
CA PRO A 229 -6.54 -12.07 3.81
C PRO A 229 -7.43 -13.26 3.42
N ARG A 230 -7.70 -13.42 2.12
CA ARG A 230 -8.60 -14.46 1.59
C ARG A 230 -8.05 -15.89 1.68
N SER A 231 -6.77 -16.07 1.94
CA SER A 231 -6.15 -17.39 2.05
C SER A 231 -5.21 -17.51 3.25
N VAL A 232 -5.33 -18.63 3.94
CA VAL A 232 -4.37 -19.02 4.98
C VAL A 232 -3.12 -19.55 4.34
N LYS A 233 -1.96 -19.02 4.72
CA LYS A 233 -0.66 -19.52 4.25
C LYS A 233 0.28 -19.82 5.38
N ILE A 234 1.06 -20.87 5.19
CA ILE A 234 2.20 -21.17 6.05
C ILE A 234 3.38 -20.39 5.53
N LEU A 235 3.87 -19.44 6.34
CA LEU A 235 5.05 -18.64 6.03
C LEU A 235 6.34 -19.38 6.37
N ASN A 236 6.29 -20.22 7.40
CA ASN A 236 7.44 -20.97 7.86
C ASN A 236 7.02 -22.27 8.56
N ALA A 237 7.80 -23.33 8.35
CA ALA A 237 7.69 -24.59 9.07
C ALA A 237 9.05 -24.95 9.65
N GLN A 238 9.14 -25.19 10.95
CA GLN A 238 10.41 -25.43 11.63
C GLN A 238 10.28 -26.53 12.67
N TRP A 239 11.23 -27.47 12.67
CA TRP A 239 11.45 -28.39 13.77
C TRP A 239 12.28 -27.71 14.85
N LEU A 240 11.80 -27.74 16.09
CA LEU A 240 12.51 -27.22 17.28
C LEU A 240 13.26 -28.34 18.00
N SER A 241 12.75 -29.58 17.88
CA SER A 241 13.39 -30.80 18.35
C SER A 241 12.92 -31.99 17.52
N ASN A 242 13.36 -33.21 17.84
CA ASN A 242 12.92 -34.44 17.18
C ASN A 242 11.46 -34.86 17.47
N ARG A 243 10.75 -34.09 18.30
CA ARG A 243 9.32 -34.33 18.64
C ARG A 243 8.45 -33.09 18.55
N TRP A 244 9.03 -31.93 18.39
CA TRP A 244 8.33 -30.66 18.48
C TRP A 244 8.71 -29.75 17.35
N GLY A 245 7.71 -29.20 16.67
CA GLY A 245 7.89 -28.19 15.64
C GLY A 245 6.84 -27.08 15.71
N ARG A 246 7.01 -26.09 14.87
CA ARG A 246 6.07 -24.97 14.74
C ARG A 246 5.81 -24.59 13.28
N LEU A 247 4.60 -24.11 13.04
CA LEU A 247 4.15 -23.51 11.80
C LEU A 247 3.83 -22.05 12.05
N THR A 248 4.30 -21.17 11.21
CA THR A 248 3.97 -19.74 11.27
C THR A 248 3.04 -19.43 10.11
N PHE A 249 1.88 -18.84 10.41
CA PHE A 249 0.87 -18.45 9.44
C PHE A 249 0.92 -16.94 9.17
N ASN A 250 0.34 -16.52 8.04
CA ASN A 250 0.24 -15.11 7.66
C ASN A 250 -0.74 -14.30 8.52
N PHE A 251 -1.57 -14.96 9.36
CA PHE A 251 -2.47 -14.32 10.32
C PHE A 251 -2.89 -15.28 11.46
N PRO A 252 -3.59 -14.76 12.51
CA PRO A 252 -3.88 -15.51 13.72
C PRO A 252 -4.68 -16.78 13.49
N VAL A 253 -4.20 -17.89 14.02
CA VAL A 253 -4.87 -19.22 13.94
C VAL A 253 -6.17 -19.26 14.74
N GLU A 254 -6.29 -18.44 15.79
CA GLU A 254 -7.48 -18.34 16.65
C GLU A 254 -8.74 -17.84 15.93
N GLN A 255 -8.59 -17.10 14.85
CA GLN A 255 -9.73 -16.64 14.05
C GLN A 255 -10.45 -17.79 13.33
N TYR A 256 -9.79 -18.93 13.21
CA TYR A 256 -10.44 -20.14 12.73
C TYR A 256 -11.01 -20.91 13.91
N LYS A 257 -12.31 -20.92 14.07
CA LYS A 257 -13.03 -21.87 14.97
C LYS A 257 -12.84 -23.32 14.52
N ASN A 258 -11.67 -23.69 14.03
CA ASN A 258 -11.43 -24.89 13.26
C ASN A 258 -10.37 -25.75 13.92
N ILE A 259 -10.58 -27.02 13.87
CA ILE A 259 -9.59 -27.99 14.30
C ILE A 259 -8.56 -28.12 13.18
N ILE A 260 -7.33 -27.73 13.45
CA ILE A 260 -6.21 -27.94 12.52
C ILE A 260 -5.54 -29.26 12.87
N PHE A 261 -5.55 -30.17 11.91
CA PHE A 261 -4.82 -31.42 12.01
C PHE A 261 -3.47 -31.28 11.32
N VAL A 262 -2.44 -31.76 11.98
CA VAL A 262 -1.08 -31.84 11.43
C VAL A 262 -0.67 -33.31 11.43
N ASP A 263 -0.53 -33.86 10.24
CA ASP A 263 -0.07 -35.24 10.04
C ASP A 263 1.38 -35.20 9.51
N ILE A 264 2.27 -35.94 10.18
CA ILE A 264 3.66 -36.10 9.76
C ILE A 264 3.78 -37.42 9.02
N ILE A 265 4.07 -37.32 7.74
CA ILE A 265 4.09 -38.46 6.81
C ILE A 265 5.53 -38.73 6.36
N SER A 266 5.92 -39.97 6.38
CA SER A 266 7.14 -40.52 5.79
C SER A 266 6.77 -41.79 5.01
N ASP A 267 7.69 -42.33 4.23
CA ASP A 267 7.50 -43.55 3.45
C ASP A 267 7.10 -44.77 4.33
N SER A 268 7.39 -44.73 5.62
CA SER A 268 7.21 -45.84 6.56
C SER A 268 6.13 -45.61 7.61
N PHE A 269 5.63 -44.38 7.80
CA PHE A 269 4.64 -44.08 8.84
C PHE A 269 3.87 -42.78 8.55
N SER A 270 2.70 -42.66 9.21
CA SER A 270 1.96 -41.42 9.34
C SER A 270 1.58 -41.23 10.80
N ILE A 271 1.92 -40.09 11.39
CA ILE A 271 1.64 -39.78 12.79
C ILE A 271 0.87 -38.47 12.85
N ARG A 272 -0.28 -38.49 13.53
CA ARG A 272 -1.03 -37.29 13.84
C ARG A 272 -0.44 -36.60 15.05
N ALA A 273 -0.02 -35.32 14.86
CA ALA A 273 0.52 -34.51 15.91
C ALA A 273 -0.59 -33.93 16.81
N LYS A 274 -0.26 -33.68 18.07
CA LYS A 274 -1.04 -32.80 18.94
C LYS A 274 -0.64 -31.36 18.66
N THR A 275 -1.63 -30.48 18.52
CA THR A 275 -1.40 -29.07 18.17
C THR A 275 -1.87 -28.14 19.28
N PHE A 276 -1.20 -27.00 19.44
CA PHE A 276 -1.61 -25.90 20.31
C PHE A 276 -1.08 -24.58 19.75
N ILE A 277 -1.83 -23.51 20.03
CA ILE A 277 -1.48 -22.17 19.60
C ILE A 277 -0.46 -21.58 20.57
N ASP A 278 0.52 -20.85 20.05
CA ASP A 278 1.49 -20.13 20.88
C ASP A 278 0.80 -19.06 21.74
N SER A 279 1.17 -18.96 23.02
CA SER A 279 0.51 -18.06 23.98
C SER A 279 0.83 -16.58 23.77
N GLU A 280 1.95 -16.26 23.09
CA GLU A 280 2.40 -14.88 22.86
C GLU A 280 2.15 -14.44 21.41
N ASN A 281 2.03 -15.40 20.48
CA ASN A 281 1.85 -15.11 19.07
C ASN A 281 0.85 -16.07 18.43
N SER A 282 -0.39 -15.62 18.29
CA SER A 282 -1.48 -16.40 17.71
C SER A 282 -1.30 -16.80 16.23
N ASN A 283 -0.30 -16.25 15.54
CA ASN A 283 0.08 -16.69 14.20
C ASN A 283 0.92 -17.99 14.21
N ILE A 284 1.30 -18.49 15.37
CA ILE A 284 2.13 -19.69 15.51
C ILE A 284 1.33 -20.86 16.07
N LEU A 285 1.34 -21.96 15.31
CA LEU A 285 0.82 -23.26 15.75
C LEU A 285 1.98 -24.19 16.04
N HIS A 286 2.04 -24.67 17.26
CA HIS A 286 2.94 -25.75 17.65
C HIS A 286 2.34 -27.11 17.35
N TYR A 287 3.19 -28.06 16.97
CA TYR A 287 2.81 -29.47 16.83
C TYR A 287 3.81 -30.37 17.53
N VAL A 288 3.30 -31.39 18.23
CA VAL A 288 4.08 -32.34 19.02
C VAL A 288 3.65 -33.75 18.64
N ILE A 289 4.63 -34.60 18.37
CA ILE A 289 4.42 -36.02 18.07
C ILE A 289 4.79 -36.89 19.27
N SER A 290 4.14 -38.07 19.40
CA SER A 290 4.39 -39.02 20.49
C SER A 290 5.77 -39.66 20.37
N ASP A 291 6.19 -39.98 19.16
CA ASP A 291 7.46 -40.65 18.89
C ASP A 291 8.54 -39.72 18.36
N SER A 292 9.78 -40.01 18.70
CA SER A 292 10.92 -39.24 18.20
C SER A 292 11.23 -39.58 16.75
N LEU A 293 11.36 -38.54 15.90
CA LEU A 293 11.88 -38.72 14.55
C LEU A 293 13.36 -39.02 14.57
N GLN A 294 13.81 -39.92 13.73
CA GLN A 294 15.23 -40.15 13.49
C GLN A 294 15.84 -38.97 12.75
N TYR A 295 17.05 -38.58 13.13
CA TYR A 295 17.77 -37.49 12.49
C TYR A 295 18.02 -37.80 11.00
N GLY A 296 17.75 -36.83 10.13
CA GLY A 296 17.94 -36.97 8.68
C GLY A 296 16.80 -37.64 7.92
N LEU A 297 15.71 -38.05 8.59
CA LEU A 297 14.55 -38.61 7.92
C LEU A 297 13.78 -37.51 7.14
N LYS A 298 13.52 -37.78 5.87
CA LYS A 298 12.68 -36.89 5.05
C LYS A 298 11.22 -37.11 5.44
N THR A 299 10.56 -36.06 5.89
CA THR A 299 9.13 -36.08 6.28
C THR A 299 8.38 -35.01 5.51
N THR A 300 7.11 -35.30 5.20
CA THR A 300 6.13 -34.34 4.68
C THR A 300 5.20 -33.97 5.82
N ILE A 301 4.88 -32.69 5.94
CA ILE A 301 3.88 -32.18 6.88
C ILE A 301 2.61 -31.93 6.07
N ASP A 302 1.57 -32.72 6.35
CA ASP A 302 0.23 -32.53 5.78
C ASP A 302 -0.66 -31.81 6.79
N ILE A 303 -1.36 -30.80 6.35
CA ILE A 303 -2.16 -29.93 7.22
C ILE A 303 -3.56 -29.85 6.68
N ALA A 304 -4.52 -30.34 7.46
CA ALA A 304 -5.93 -30.24 7.16
C ALA A 304 -6.63 -29.31 8.16
N ALA A 305 -7.38 -28.34 7.64
CA ALA A 305 -8.28 -27.50 8.43
C ALA A 305 -9.72 -27.94 8.18
N VAL A 306 -10.44 -28.30 9.23
CA VAL A 306 -11.87 -28.63 9.15
C VAL A 306 -12.67 -27.39 9.53
N TYR A 307 -13.43 -26.83 8.58
CA TYR A 307 -14.37 -25.75 8.84
C TYR A 307 -15.63 -26.32 9.49
N GLN A 308 -15.92 -25.92 10.72
CA GLN A 308 -17.26 -26.14 11.27
C GLN A 308 -18.15 -25.01 10.77
N ASN A 309 -19.05 -25.35 9.83
CA ASN A 309 -20.16 -24.47 9.50
C ASN A 309 -21.05 -24.34 10.75
N SER A 310 -21.13 -23.12 11.29
CA SER A 310 -22.08 -22.77 12.36
C SER A 310 -23.45 -22.52 11.79
#